data_b64cb4115ff8954808310e261b78dad6
#
_entry.id   b64cb4115ff8954808310e261b78dad6
#
_cell.length_a   1.000
_cell.length_b   1.000
_cell.length_c   1.000
_cell.angle_alpha   90.00
_cell.angle_beta   90.00
_cell.angle_gamma   90.00
#
_symmetry.space_group_name_H-M   'P 1'
#
loop_
_entity.id
_entity.type
_entity.pdbx_description
1 polymer ?
#
loop_
_entity_poly.entity_id
_entity_poly.type
_entity_poly.pdbx_seq_one_letter_code
_entity_poly.pdbx_strand_id
1 'polypeptide(L)'
;MSLFMDKAQPEVWADAERFSASVREGALARGLTDEEAELIKVRASQLNGCAFCLDLHARQARQAGVTQQWLDLLPAWRETGFYSERERAVLAVAEAATVLPLTEESRADLFAARTVLGDEAFAAAEWVAAAINLFNRISILSEHPVRPRGADGRRTS
;
A
#
# COMPACT_ATOMS: atom_id res chain seq x y z
N MET A 1 18.78 6.54 -20.33
CA MET A 1 18.87 7.14 -18.97
C MET A 1 17.45 7.47 -18.51
N SER A 2 17.06 6.93 -17.38
CA SER A 2 15.70 7.12 -16.86
C SER A 2 15.53 8.55 -16.33
N LEU A 3 14.39 9.17 -16.64
CA LEU A 3 14.01 10.45 -16.08
C LEU A 3 13.26 10.24 -14.77
N PHE A 4 13.82 10.71 -13.67
CA PHE A 4 13.16 10.63 -12.37
C PHE A 4 12.17 11.81 -12.23
N MET A 5 10.87 11.49 -12.18
CA MET A 5 9.79 12.49 -12.08
C MET A 5 9.94 13.37 -10.83
N ASP A 6 10.30 12.77 -9.70
CA ASP A 6 10.51 13.44 -8.42
C ASP A 6 11.64 14.48 -8.47
N LYS A 7 12.68 14.21 -9.27
CA LYS A 7 13.83 15.13 -9.46
C LYS A 7 13.61 16.16 -10.56
N ALA A 8 12.81 15.79 -11.56
CA ALA A 8 12.52 16.68 -12.70
C ALA A 8 11.57 17.81 -12.32
N GLN A 9 10.68 17.58 -11.34
CA GLN A 9 9.73 18.58 -10.83
C GLN A 9 9.69 18.53 -9.29
N PRO A 10 10.73 19.07 -8.62
CA PRO A 10 10.89 18.97 -7.19
C PRO A 10 9.77 19.66 -6.38
N GLU A 11 9.15 20.71 -6.92
CA GLU A 11 8.00 21.38 -6.30
C GLU A 11 6.76 20.49 -6.30
N VAL A 12 6.49 19.78 -7.40
CA VAL A 12 5.38 18.80 -7.49
C VAL A 12 5.63 17.63 -6.56
N TRP A 13 6.89 17.18 -6.48
CA TRP A 13 7.27 16.11 -5.54
C TRP A 13 7.07 16.54 -4.08
N ALA A 14 7.45 17.76 -3.71
CA ALA A 14 7.21 18.29 -2.37
C ALA A 14 5.71 18.32 -2.00
N ASP A 15 4.83 18.65 -2.96
CA ASP A 15 3.39 18.57 -2.77
C ASP A 15 2.91 17.12 -2.61
N ALA A 16 3.46 16.18 -3.38
CA ALA A 16 3.16 14.77 -3.25
C ALA A 16 3.58 14.22 -1.86
N GLU A 17 4.73 14.63 -1.35
CA GLU A 17 5.18 14.26 0.01
C GLU A 17 4.24 14.82 1.09
N ARG A 18 3.80 16.07 0.97
CA ARG A 18 2.80 16.66 1.87
C ARG A 18 1.47 15.91 1.80
N PHE A 19 1.03 15.54 0.61
CA PHE A 19 -0.17 14.71 0.41
C PHE A 19 -0.02 13.36 1.10
N SER A 20 1.12 12.68 0.93
CA SER A 20 1.39 11.39 1.59
C SER A 20 1.32 11.50 3.12
N ALA A 21 1.91 12.54 3.69
CA ALA A 21 1.86 12.80 5.13
C ALA A 21 0.42 13.05 5.61
N SER A 22 -0.34 13.85 4.87
CA SER A 22 -1.76 14.13 5.16
C SER A 22 -2.61 12.86 5.12
N VAL A 23 -2.40 11.98 4.14
CA VAL A 23 -3.11 10.70 4.03
C VAL A 23 -2.80 9.82 5.25
N ARG A 24 -1.53 9.73 5.67
CA ARG A 24 -1.14 8.94 6.84
C ARG A 24 -1.77 9.48 8.13
N GLU A 25 -1.67 10.78 8.37
CA GLU A 25 -2.27 11.43 9.55
C GLU A 25 -3.79 11.22 9.58
N GLY A 26 -4.45 11.42 8.44
CA GLY A 26 -5.88 11.21 8.29
C GLY A 26 -6.31 9.77 8.52
N ALA A 27 -5.50 8.80 8.09
CA ALA A 27 -5.76 7.39 8.30
C ALA A 27 -5.72 7.01 9.78
N LEU A 28 -4.67 7.42 10.48
CA LEU A 28 -4.53 7.17 11.92
C LEU A 28 -5.63 7.84 12.73
N ALA A 29 -5.98 9.09 12.40
CA ALA A 29 -7.05 9.83 13.07
C ALA A 29 -8.44 9.19 12.89
N ARG A 30 -8.62 8.38 11.84
CA ARG A 30 -9.88 7.69 11.53
C ARG A 30 -9.86 6.19 11.86
N GLY A 31 -8.90 5.76 12.66
CA GLY A 31 -8.86 4.43 13.25
C GLY A 31 -8.28 3.32 12.38
N LEU A 32 -7.54 3.66 11.30
CA LEU A 32 -6.62 2.70 10.68
C LEU A 32 -5.34 2.61 11.50
N THR A 33 -4.80 1.41 11.64
CA THR A 33 -3.47 1.21 12.23
C THR A 33 -2.37 1.38 11.18
N ASP A 34 -1.13 1.57 11.63
CA ASP A 34 0.03 1.60 10.72
C ASP A 34 0.17 0.25 9.99
N GLU A 35 -0.08 -0.87 10.67
CA GLU A 35 -0.05 -2.20 10.07
C GLU A 35 -1.09 -2.34 8.95
N GLU A 36 -2.33 -1.94 9.19
CA GLU A 36 -3.40 -1.97 8.18
C GLU A 36 -3.05 -1.10 6.96
N ALA A 37 -2.52 0.10 7.20
CA ALA A 37 -2.09 0.98 6.12
C ALA A 37 -0.93 0.37 5.30
N GLU A 38 0.04 -0.26 5.95
CA GLU A 38 1.16 -0.91 5.24
C GLU A 38 0.71 -2.17 4.49
N LEU A 39 -0.26 -2.95 5.00
CA LEU A 39 -0.84 -4.07 4.26
C LEU A 39 -1.48 -3.59 2.94
N ILE A 40 -2.22 -2.48 2.96
CA ILE A 40 -2.78 -1.86 1.74
C ILE A 40 -1.66 -1.53 0.75
N LYS A 41 -0.61 -0.87 1.21
CA LYS A 41 0.50 -0.41 0.36
C LYS A 41 1.29 -1.57 -0.24
N VAL A 42 1.59 -2.60 0.56
CA VAL A 42 2.28 -3.79 0.07
C VAL A 42 1.42 -4.51 -0.97
N ARG A 43 0.12 -4.71 -0.70
CA ARG A 43 -0.76 -5.42 -1.62
C ARG A 43 -0.92 -4.69 -2.95
N ALA A 44 -1.18 -3.39 -2.94
CA ALA A 44 -1.25 -2.59 -4.15
C ALA A 44 0.06 -2.62 -4.95
N SER A 45 1.21 -2.57 -4.25
CA SER A 45 2.53 -2.64 -4.89
C SER A 45 2.82 -4.01 -5.51
N GLN A 46 2.31 -5.11 -4.92
CA GLN A 46 2.35 -6.44 -5.55
C GLN A 46 1.58 -6.47 -6.85
N LEU A 47 0.34 -5.96 -6.83
CA LEU A 47 -0.55 -5.96 -8.00
C LEU A 47 -0.02 -5.07 -9.13
N ASN A 48 0.56 -3.93 -8.80
CA ASN A 48 1.15 -3.01 -9.77
C ASN A 48 2.57 -3.43 -10.24
N GLY A 49 3.20 -4.39 -9.58
CA GLY A 49 4.57 -4.80 -9.90
C GLY A 49 5.62 -3.73 -9.59
N CYS A 50 5.41 -2.87 -8.59
CA CYS A 50 6.37 -1.85 -8.19
C CYS A 50 7.45 -2.43 -7.26
N ALA A 51 8.59 -2.84 -7.81
CA ALA A 51 9.66 -3.44 -7.03
C ALA A 51 10.22 -2.50 -5.95
N PHE A 52 10.44 -1.22 -6.27
CA PHE A 52 10.90 -0.20 -5.32
C PHE A 52 9.92 -0.04 -4.15
N CYS A 53 8.63 0.06 -4.46
CA CYS A 53 7.59 0.23 -3.45
C CYS A 53 7.44 -1.03 -2.58
N LEU A 54 7.56 -2.22 -3.17
CA LEU A 54 7.58 -3.49 -2.43
C LEU A 54 8.73 -3.54 -1.42
N ASP A 55 9.96 -3.23 -1.85
CA ASP A 55 11.12 -3.20 -0.95
C ASP A 55 10.92 -2.19 0.18
N LEU A 56 10.37 -1.02 -0.12
CA LEU A 56 10.13 0.03 0.87
C LEU A 56 9.03 -0.38 1.86
N HIS A 57 7.85 -0.73 1.37
CA HIS A 57 6.68 -0.96 2.21
C HIS A 57 6.70 -2.29 2.95
N ALA A 58 7.33 -3.34 2.40
CA ALA A 58 7.56 -4.57 3.14
C ALA A 58 8.45 -4.33 4.39
N ARG A 59 9.45 -3.44 4.28
CA ARG A 59 10.26 -3.04 5.45
C ARG A 59 9.47 -2.19 6.43
N GLN A 60 8.70 -1.23 5.95
CA GLN A 60 7.87 -0.37 6.80
C GLN A 60 6.78 -1.18 7.50
N ALA A 61 6.18 -2.14 6.82
CA ALA A 61 5.21 -3.08 7.41
C ALA A 61 5.83 -3.85 8.59
N ARG A 62 7.04 -4.41 8.41
CA ARG A 62 7.74 -5.08 9.52
C ARG A 62 8.07 -4.14 10.67
N GLN A 63 8.44 -2.90 10.39
CA GLN A 63 8.67 -1.87 11.41
C GLN A 63 7.39 -1.51 12.16
N ALA A 64 6.25 -1.54 11.48
CA ALA A 64 4.93 -1.33 12.08
C ALA A 64 4.42 -2.52 12.90
N GLY A 65 5.05 -3.69 12.81
CA GLY A 65 4.66 -4.89 13.57
C GLY A 65 4.10 -6.05 12.73
N VAL A 66 3.97 -5.86 11.41
CA VAL A 66 3.58 -6.95 10.49
C VAL A 66 4.69 -7.99 10.44
N THR A 67 4.38 -9.25 10.73
CA THR A 67 5.38 -10.32 10.71
C THR A 67 5.73 -10.74 9.29
N GLN A 68 6.86 -11.43 9.13
CA GLN A 68 7.24 -11.99 7.83
C GLN A 68 6.19 -12.96 7.30
N GLN A 69 5.54 -13.74 8.15
CA GLN A 69 4.48 -14.68 7.76
C GLN A 69 3.28 -13.96 7.12
N TRP A 70 2.85 -12.80 7.66
CA TRP A 70 1.82 -11.97 7.02
C TRP A 70 2.20 -11.59 5.59
N LEU A 71 3.45 -11.16 5.39
CA LEU A 71 3.94 -10.74 4.09
C LEU A 71 4.08 -11.92 3.11
N ASP A 72 4.52 -13.07 3.59
CA ASP A 72 4.68 -14.28 2.78
C ASP A 72 3.33 -14.81 2.27
N LEU A 73 2.28 -14.74 3.11
CA LEU A 73 0.93 -15.21 2.77
C LEU A 73 0.11 -14.17 2.00
N LEU A 74 0.54 -12.91 1.95
CA LEU A 74 -0.24 -11.82 1.38
C LEU A 74 -0.72 -12.05 -0.06
N PRO A 75 0.07 -12.63 -0.99
CA PRO A 75 -0.42 -12.93 -2.34
C PRO A 75 -1.59 -13.93 -2.38
N ALA A 76 -1.74 -14.75 -1.34
CA ALA A 76 -2.77 -15.79 -1.21
C ALA A 76 -3.75 -15.53 -0.05
N TRP A 77 -3.91 -14.27 0.36
CA TRP A 77 -4.69 -13.93 1.55
C TRP A 77 -6.14 -14.43 1.53
N ARG A 78 -6.73 -14.58 0.36
CA ARG A 78 -8.11 -15.09 0.21
C ARG A 78 -8.25 -16.57 0.52
N GLU A 79 -7.18 -17.35 0.33
CA GLU A 79 -7.12 -18.80 0.56
C GLU A 79 -6.99 -19.20 2.04
N THR A 80 -6.68 -18.26 2.91
CA THR A 80 -6.38 -18.54 4.31
C THR A 80 -7.31 -17.79 5.26
N GLY A 81 -7.63 -18.40 6.41
CA GLY A 81 -8.29 -17.73 7.54
C GLY A 81 -7.34 -16.97 8.46
N PHE A 82 -6.09 -16.79 8.06
CA PHE A 82 -5.04 -16.19 8.88
C PHE A 82 -5.27 -14.70 9.20
N TYR A 83 -5.83 -13.95 8.24
CA TYR A 83 -6.10 -12.53 8.38
C TYR A 83 -7.43 -12.26 9.10
N SER A 84 -7.44 -11.27 9.99
CA SER A 84 -8.65 -10.79 10.67
C SER A 84 -9.66 -10.21 9.67
N GLU A 85 -10.91 -10.04 10.11
CA GLU A 85 -11.94 -9.40 9.27
C GLU A 85 -11.53 -7.98 8.81
N ARG A 86 -10.90 -7.20 9.70
CA ARG A 86 -10.41 -5.85 9.36
C ARG A 86 -9.27 -5.88 8.35
N GLU A 87 -8.30 -6.78 8.54
CA GLU A 87 -7.19 -6.96 7.58
C GLU A 87 -7.72 -7.41 6.22
N ARG A 88 -8.66 -8.33 6.18
CA ARG A 88 -9.32 -8.74 4.93
C ARG A 88 -10.07 -7.59 4.27
N ALA A 89 -10.73 -6.74 5.06
CA ALA A 89 -11.43 -5.56 4.55
C ALA A 89 -10.47 -4.56 3.90
N VAL A 90 -9.35 -4.23 4.55
CA VAL A 90 -8.36 -3.30 3.96
C VAL A 90 -7.66 -3.88 2.74
N LEU A 91 -7.43 -5.20 2.69
CA LEU A 91 -6.89 -5.88 1.52
C LEU A 91 -7.86 -5.87 0.33
N ALA A 92 -9.16 -6.05 0.58
CA ALA A 92 -10.19 -5.92 -0.44
C ALA A 92 -10.25 -4.50 -1.02
N VAL A 93 -10.13 -3.47 -0.17
CA VAL A 93 -10.03 -2.07 -0.62
C VAL A 93 -8.78 -1.87 -1.48
N ALA A 94 -7.63 -2.39 -1.05
CA ALA A 94 -6.38 -2.30 -1.83
C ALA A 94 -6.52 -2.90 -3.23
N GLU A 95 -7.13 -4.09 -3.34
CA GLU A 95 -7.34 -4.76 -4.64
C GLU A 95 -8.33 -3.99 -5.52
N ALA A 96 -9.49 -3.59 -4.98
CA ALA A 96 -10.50 -2.87 -5.72
C ALA A 96 -10.02 -1.51 -6.24
N ALA A 97 -9.23 -0.79 -5.44
CA ALA A 97 -8.64 0.50 -5.84
C ALA A 97 -7.51 0.35 -6.87
N THR A 98 -6.91 -0.83 -6.97
CA THR A 98 -5.74 -1.06 -7.84
C THR A 98 -6.15 -1.68 -9.17
N VAL A 99 -7.12 -2.60 -9.17
CA VAL A 99 -7.56 -3.35 -10.36
C VAL A 99 -8.85 -2.75 -10.89
N LEU A 100 -8.73 -1.99 -11.96
CA LEU A 100 -9.85 -1.32 -12.62
C LEU A 100 -10.11 -1.91 -14.00
N PRO A 101 -11.35 -1.84 -14.53
CA PRO A 101 -12.55 -1.26 -13.91
C PRO A 101 -13.12 -2.12 -12.78
N LEU A 102 -13.91 -1.51 -11.90
CA LEU A 102 -14.58 -2.25 -10.83
C LEU A 102 -15.59 -3.25 -11.39
N THR A 103 -15.46 -4.50 -10.96
CA THR A 103 -16.40 -5.59 -11.25
C THR A 103 -17.54 -5.62 -10.22
N GLU A 104 -18.55 -6.44 -10.43
CA GLU A 104 -19.60 -6.69 -9.43
C GLU A 104 -19.00 -7.28 -8.13
N GLU A 105 -18.04 -8.20 -8.27
CA GLU A 105 -17.34 -8.80 -7.13
C GLU A 105 -16.58 -7.75 -6.33
N SER A 106 -15.77 -6.90 -6.98
CA SER A 106 -15.02 -5.84 -6.29
C SER A 106 -15.94 -4.81 -5.64
N ARG A 107 -17.12 -4.53 -6.22
CA ARG A 107 -18.14 -3.67 -5.59
C ARG A 107 -18.74 -4.31 -4.35
N ALA A 108 -19.02 -5.62 -4.39
CA ALA A 108 -19.49 -6.38 -3.24
C ALA A 108 -18.45 -6.41 -2.13
N ASP A 109 -17.17 -6.61 -2.47
CA ASP A 109 -16.04 -6.56 -1.54
C ASP A 109 -15.92 -5.19 -0.86
N LEU A 110 -16.04 -4.09 -1.62
CA LEU A 110 -16.03 -2.73 -1.05
C LEU A 110 -17.20 -2.49 -0.09
N PHE A 111 -18.39 -2.97 -0.44
CA PHE A 111 -19.56 -2.86 0.44
C PHE A 111 -19.34 -3.62 1.76
N ALA A 112 -18.84 -4.84 1.69
CA ALA A 112 -18.51 -5.65 2.86
C ALA A 112 -17.40 -4.99 3.70
N ALA A 113 -16.36 -4.49 3.05
CA ALA A 113 -15.25 -3.80 3.72
C ALA A 113 -15.73 -2.55 4.47
N ARG A 114 -16.62 -1.75 3.86
CA ARG A 114 -17.23 -0.58 4.51
C ARG A 114 -18.05 -0.97 5.74
N THR A 115 -18.76 -2.09 5.68
CA THR A 115 -19.52 -2.61 6.83
C THR A 115 -18.61 -2.98 8.00
N VAL A 116 -17.46 -3.58 7.71
CA VAL A 116 -16.47 -4.00 8.74
C VAL A 116 -15.73 -2.79 9.32
N LEU A 117 -15.29 -1.86 8.47
CA LEU A 117 -14.43 -0.75 8.88
C LEU A 117 -15.21 0.45 9.44
N GLY A 118 -16.47 0.63 9.01
CA GLY A 118 -17.21 1.87 9.19
C GLY A 118 -16.78 2.95 8.19
N ASP A 119 -17.60 3.98 8.01
CA ASP A 119 -17.43 4.98 6.95
C ASP A 119 -16.09 5.71 7.02
N GLU A 120 -15.64 6.09 8.21
CA GLU A 120 -14.44 6.90 8.37
C GLU A 120 -13.16 6.10 8.06
N ALA A 121 -13.02 4.91 8.64
CA ALA A 121 -11.86 4.06 8.39
C ALA A 121 -11.87 3.50 6.95
N PHE A 122 -13.06 3.23 6.40
CA PHE A 122 -13.19 2.81 5.01
C PHE A 122 -12.70 3.89 4.04
N ALA A 123 -13.18 5.14 4.18
CA ALA A 123 -12.70 6.25 3.36
C ALA A 123 -11.20 6.50 3.52
N ALA A 124 -10.67 6.34 4.74
CA ALA A 124 -9.25 6.43 4.99
C ALA A 124 -8.45 5.32 4.26
N ALA A 125 -8.97 4.09 4.25
CA ALA A 125 -8.36 2.98 3.50
C ALA A 125 -8.36 3.24 1.99
N GLU A 126 -9.44 3.80 1.44
CA GLU A 126 -9.51 4.21 0.03
C GLU A 126 -8.45 5.28 -0.29
N TRP A 127 -8.27 6.29 0.59
CA TRP A 127 -7.22 7.30 0.40
C TRP A 127 -5.82 6.71 0.44
N VAL A 128 -5.53 5.79 1.36
CA VAL A 128 -4.24 5.08 1.41
C VAL A 128 -4.00 4.28 0.14
N ALA A 129 -5.02 3.56 -0.34
CA ALA A 129 -4.94 2.78 -1.58
C ALA A 129 -4.74 3.67 -2.81
N ALA A 130 -5.46 4.79 -2.92
CA ALA A 130 -5.30 5.75 -4.02
C ALA A 130 -3.90 6.38 -4.00
N ALA A 131 -3.41 6.77 -2.83
CA ALA A 131 -2.09 7.36 -2.67
C ALA A 131 -0.97 6.38 -3.09
N ILE A 132 -0.99 5.13 -2.61
CA ILE A 132 0.04 4.17 -3.00
C ILE A 132 -0.01 3.86 -4.50
N ASN A 133 -1.18 3.83 -5.12
CA ASN A 133 -1.32 3.69 -6.57
C ASN A 133 -0.65 4.85 -7.32
N LEU A 134 -0.76 6.09 -6.83
CA LEU A 134 -0.03 7.24 -7.36
C LEU A 134 1.48 7.01 -7.26
N PHE A 135 2.00 6.69 -6.07
CA PHE A 135 3.43 6.51 -5.85
C PHE A 135 4.02 5.29 -6.58
N ASN A 136 3.24 4.22 -6.74
CA ASN A 136 3.65 3.10 -7.60
C ASN A 136 3.92 3.56 -9.02
N ARG A 137 3.05 4.40 -9.61
CA ARG A 137 3.21 4.92 -10.96
C ARG A 137 4.42 5.83 -11.08
N ILE A 138 4.63 6.72 -10.12
CA ILE A 138 5.83 7.58 -10.09
C ILE A 138 7.10 6.72 -10.10
N SER A 139 7.17 5.71 -9.22
CA SER A 139 8.35 4.84 -9.12
C SER A 139 8.57 3.96 -10.34
N ILE A 140 7.49 3.39 -10.92
CA ILE A 140 7.58 2.55 -12.12
C ILE A 140 8.02 3.38 -13.33
N LEU A 141 7.39 4.55 -13.55
CA LEU A 141 7.72 5.42 -14.68
C LEU A 141 9.11 6.05 -14.57
N SER A 142 9.59 6.26 -13.35
CA SER A 142 10.94 6.75 -13.06
C SER A 142 11.99 5.63 -13.04
N GLU A 143 11.58 4.36 -13.13
CA GLU A 143 12.48 3.20 -13.00
C GLU A 143 13.37 3.28 -11.74
N HIS A 144 12.77 3.62 -10.60
CA HIS A 144 13.52 3.75 -9.35
C HIS A 144 14.23 2.43 -9.00
N PRO A 145 15.55 2.44 -8.79
CA PRO A 145 16.30 1.22 -8.58
C PRO A 145 16.10 0.64 -7.17
N VAL A 146 15.97 -0.66 -7.08
CA VAL A 146 16.07 -1.40 -5.81
C VAL A 146 17.53 -1.68 -5.52
N ARG A 147 18.00 -1.33 -4.34
CA ARG A 147 19.38 -1.61 -3.92
C ARG A 147 19.43 -2.92 -3.12
N PRO A 148 20.36 -3.83 -3.44
CA PRO A 148 20.54 -5.07 -2.70
C PRO A 148 20.78 -4.84 -1.21
N ARG A 149 20.30 -5.78 -0.40
CA ARG A 149 20.50 -5.82 1.05
C ARG A 149 20.98 -7.19 1.48
N GLY A 150 21.80 -7.24 2.51
CA GLY A 150 22.17 -8.48 3.17
C GLY A 150 21.01 -9.07 3.98
N ALA A 151 21.21 -10.27 4.51
CA ALA A 151 20.24 -10.93 5.40
C ALA A 151 19.93 -10.11 6.66
N ASP A 152 20.84 -9.24 7.07
CA ASP A 152 20.68 -8.29 8.18
C ASP A 152 19.85 -7.05 7.81
N GLY A 153 19.37 -6.95 6.57
CA GLY A 153 18.60 -5.82 6.03
C GLY A 153 19.43 -4.58 5.70
N ARG A 154 20.75 -4.59 5.92
CA ARG A 154 21.63 -3.47 5.59
C ARG A 154 21.95 -3.47 4.10
N ARG A 155 22.16 -2.27 3.54
CA ARG A 155 22.61 -2.16 2.14
C ARG A 155 23.95 -2.83 1.97
N THR A 156 24.07 -3.67 0.94
CA THR A 156 25.37 -4.16 0.48
C THR A 156 25.97 -3.14 -0.46
N SER A 157 27.27 -2.90 -0.31
CA SER A 157 28.07 -1.99 -1.16
C SER A 157 28.14 -2.45 -2.59
#